data_ab3874fad08e3e677cc2b89ae36ac557
#
_entry.id   ab3874fad08e3e677cc2b89ae36ac557
#
_cell.length_a   1.000
_cell.length_b   1.000
_cell.length_c   1.000
_cell.angle_alpha   90.00
_cell.angle_beta   90.00
_cell.angle_gamma   90.00
#
_symmetry.space_group_name_H-M   'P 1'
#
loop_
_entity.id
_entity.type
_entity.pdbx_description
1 polymer ?
#
loop_
_entity_poly.entity_id
_entity_poly.type
_entity_poly.pdbx_seq_one_letter_code
_entity_poly.pdbx_strand_id
1 'polypeptide(L)'
;NCSLCKYRVQIVGFEQQVGEPQKAHHLAVRALSANLNEPLATQPSRYKPYLPHPIEAESFRIIAEGRDWTPFPQDQLTILQRLVHTSGDFDAVNDMYFSPGAVDSGIRALLRCKRILTDVTMVQTGLKRALLEELGIDTWCGVHDRETHLMSEQYGITRSAAGIRRGWEKFGNDVVVSIGDAPTAIAEATRLIRDHGWRPQLVIGLPVGFVGTRETKEDLRRCLQVPRITNRGTRGGSPWAASVVNGLMIDALNGLAAQQASEQAAEQAAEPAAVPREDVAG
;
A
#
# COMPACT_ATOMS: atom_id res chain seq x y z
N ASN A 1 10.08 1.91 17.00
CA ASN A 1 10.83 0.66 17.21
C ASN A 1 12.00 0.61 16.22
N CYS A 2 13.10 1.31 16.56
CA CYS A 2 14.33 1.26 15.79
C CYS A 2 15.13 0.05 16.27
N SER A 3 15.68 -0.74 15.33
CA SER A 3 16.54 -1.89 15.65
C SER A 3 17.72 -1.53 16.57
N LEU A 4 18.23 -0.31 16.49
CA LEU A 4 19.24 0.24 17.40
C LEU A 4 18.78 0.35 18.87
N CYS A 5 17.49 0.57 19.14
CA CYS A 5 16.97 0.60 20.50
C CYS A 5 16.92 -0.79 21.16
N LYS A 6 16.66 -1.85 20.37
CA LYS A 6 16.69 -3.23 20.89
C LYS A 6 18.10 -3.65 21.30
N TYR A 7 19.12 -3.24 20.53
CA TYR A 7 20.53 -3.52 20.87
C TYR A 7 20.98 -2.77 22.12
N ARG A 8 20.52 -1.53 22.30
CA ARG A 8 20.89 -0.73 23.49
C ARG A 8 20.30 -1.31 24.79
N VAL A 9 19.08 -1.86 24.74
CA VAL A 9 18.46 -2.53 25.90
C VAL A 9 19.16 -3.84 26.25
N GLN A 10 19.64 -4.59 25.26
CA GLN A 10 20.42 -5.82 25.51
C GLN A 10 21.80 -5.54 26.10
N ILE A 11 22.47 -4.46 25.68
CA ILE A 11 23.77 -4.07 26.22
C ILE A 11 23.63 -3.62 27.67
N VAL A 12 22.62 -2.83 28.03
CA VAL A 12 22.39 -2.37 29.41
C VAL A 12 22.01 -3.53 30.33
N GLY A 13 21.24 -4.50 29.85
CA GLY A 13 20.92 -5.73 30.61
C GLY A 13 22.12 -6.64 30.84
N PHE A 14 23.12 -6.60 29.95
CA PHE A 14 24.34 -7.39 30.06
C PHE A 14 25.36 -6.77 31.01
N GLU A 15 25.47 -5.44 31.06
CA GLU A 15 26.34 -4.71 31.99
C GLU A 15 25.96 -4.92 33.46
N GLN A 16 24.69 -5.12 33.78
CA GLN A 16 24.21 -5.41 35.14
C GLN A 16 24.56 -6.80 35.63
N GLN A 17 24.87 -7.77 34.73
CA GLN A 17 25.22 -9.16 35.10
C GLN A 17 26.71 -9.41 35.27
N VAL A 18 27.62 -8.59 34.75
CA VAL A 18 29.06 -8.91 34.65
C VAL A 18 29.95 -8.09 35.60
N GLY A 19 29.45 -7.07 36.29
CA GLY A 19 30.13 -6.41 37.43
C GLY A 19 31.44 -5.63 37.15
N GLU A 20 32.02 -5.71 35.95
CA GLU A 20 33.22 -4.95 35.56
C GLU A 20 33.09 -4.40 34.11
N PRO A 21 33.10 -3.07 33.91
CA PRO A 21 32.85 -2.44 32.60
C PRO A 21 33.84 -2.84 31.49
N GLN A 22 35.09 -3.11 31.83
CA GLN A 22 36.13 -3.45 30.86
C GLN A 22 36.00 -4.88 30.30
N LYS A 23 35.50 -5.84 31.08
CA LYS A 23 35.26 -7.21 30.63
C LYS A 23 34.01 -7.30 29.74
N ALA A 24 32.99 -6.52 30.08
CA ALA A 24 31.76 -6.43 29.28
C ALA A 24 32.03 -5.88 27.87
N HIS A 25 32.91 -4.88 27.76
CA HIS A 25 33.31 -4.30 26.47
C HIS A 25 34.09 -5.28 25.61
N HIS A 26 35.02 -6.06 26.20
CA HIS A 26 35.84 -7.04 25.48
C HIS A 26 35.03 -8.26 25.00
N LEU A 27 34.01 -8.68 25.76
CA LEU A 27 33.11 -9.76 25.38
C LEU A 27 32.11 -9.30 24.32
N ALA A 28 31.62 -8.06 24.37
CA ALA A 28 30.75 -7.49 23.35
C ALA A 28 31.48 -7.31 22.02
N VAL A 29 32.75 -6.87 22.02
CA VAL A 29 33.57 -6.73 20.82
C VAL A 29 33.90 -8.11 20.23
N ARG A 30 34.17 -9.14 21.07
CA ARG A 30 34.36 -10.51 20.58
C ARG A 30 33.11 -11.16 20.00
N ALA A 31 31.91 -10.89 20.60
CA ALA A 31 30.65 -11.37 20.08
C ALA A 31 30.30 -10.72 18.73
N LEU A 32 30.62 -9.42 18.57
CA LEU A 32 30.46 -8.71 17.30
C LEU A 32 31.45 -9.18 16.23
N SER A 33 32.71 -9.50 16.60
CA SER A 33 33.68 -10.00 15.64
C SER A 33 33.49 -11.49 15.26
N ALA A 34 32.85 -12.30 16.11
CA ALA A 34 32.50 -13.67 15.79
C ALA A 34 31.36 -13.77 14.79
N ASN A 35 30.42 -12.81 14.82
CA ASN A 35 29.32 -12.72 13.84
C ASN A 35 29.73 -12.12 12.49
N LEU A 36 30.94 -11.52 12.40
CA LEU A 36 31.45 -10.95 11.14
C LEU A 36 32.13 -11.97 10.24
N ASN A 37 32.40 -13.19 10.74
CA ASN A 37 33.08 -14.26 10.00
C ASN A 37 32.16 -15.42 9.59
N GLU A 38 30.87 -15.40 9.92
CA GLU A 38 29.94 -16.29 9.25
C GLU A 38 29.67 -15.71 7.85
N PRO A 39 29.80 -16.51 6.76
CA PRO A 39 29.31 -16.04 5.46
C PRO A 39 27.86 -15.68 5.64
N LEU A 40 27.50 -14.43 5.32
CA LEU A 40 26.11 -13.97 5.26
C LEU A 40 25.37 -14.98 4.37
N ALA A 41 24.75 -15.97 5.02
CA ALA A 41 23.81 -16.83 4.33
C ALA A 41 22.82 -15.87 3.69
N THR A 42 22.76 -15.83 2.38
CA THR A 42 21.83 -15.01 1.59
C THR A 42 20.44 -15.23 2.18
N GLN A 43 19.95 -14.24 2.95
CA GLN A 43 18.62 -14.36 3.53
C GLN A 43 17.66 -14.51 2.37
N PRO A 44 16.78 -15.54 2.37
CA PRO A 44 15.84 -15.71 1.30
C PRO A 44 15.04 -14.39 1.13
N SER A 45 14.80 -14.02 -0.12
CA SER A 45 14.03 -12.81 -0.44
C SER A 45 12.80 -12.74 0.45
N ARG A 46 12.66 -11.68 1.22
CA ARG A 46 11.53 -11.46 2.13
C ARG A 46 10.21 -11.33 1.34
N TYR A 47 10.28 -10.71 0.17
CA TYR A 47 9.12 -10.49 -0.68
C TYR A 47 9.19 -11.39 -1.91
N LYS A 48 8.05 -12.05 -2.22
CA LYS A 48 7.88 -12.84 -3.44
C LYS A 48 6.94 -12.09 -4.38
N PRO A 49 7.16 -12.15 -5.69
CA PRO A 49 6.22 -11.60 -6.65
C PRO A 49 4.81 -12.17 -6.45
N TYR A 50 3.79 -11.35 -6.68
CA TYR A 50 2.42 -11.84 -6.65
C TYR A 50 2.19 -12.93 -7.70
N LEU A 51 1.75 -14.09 -7.24
CA LEU A 51 1.38 -15.21 -8.11
C LEU A 51 -0.13 -15.39 -8.08
N PRO A 52 -0.85 -15.09 -9.18
CA PRO A 52 -2.27 -15.32 -9.27
C PRO A 52 -2.59 -16.83 -9.28
N HIS A 53 -3.78 -17.20 -8.79
CA HIS A 53 -4.30 -18.55 -9.01
C HIS A 53 -4.40 -18.84 -10.51
N PRO A 54 -4.22 -20.09 -11.00
CA PRO A 54 -4.25 -20.40 -12.46
C PRO A 54 -5.49 -19.88 -13.19
N ILE A 55 -6.67 -19.94 -12.59
CA ILE A 55 -7.91 -19.39 -13.17
C ILE A 55 -7.83 -17.85 -13.25
N GLU A 56 -7.29 -17.19 -12.25
CA GLU A 56 -7.09 -15.73 -12.26
C GLU A 56 -6.08 -15.35 -13.35
N ALA A 57 -4.97 -16.10 -13.47
CA ALA A 57 -3.96 -15.89 -14.50
C ALA A 57 -4.55 -16.03 -15.93
N GLU A 58 -5.36 -17.06 -16.18
CA GLU A 58 -6.03 -17.25 -17.45
C GLU A 58 -7.03 -16.12 -17.74
N SER A 59 -7.77 -15.65 -16.75
CA SER A 59 -8.65 -14.49 -16.89
C SER A 59 -7.88 -13.24 -17.30
N PHE A 60 -6.71 -12.97 -16.69
CA PHE A 60 -5.87 -11.84 -17.09
C PHE A 60 -5.26 -11.99 -18.47
N ARG A 61 -4.91 -13.21 -18.89
CA ARG A 61 -4.47 -13.47 -20.26
C ARG A 61 -5.57 -13.10 -21.28
N ILE A 62 -6.80 -13.57 -21.05
CA ILE A 62 -7.96 -13.24 -21.89
C ILE A 62 -8.21 -11.73 -21.91
N ILE A 63 -8.13 -11.05 -20.77
CA ILE A 63 -8.31 -9.60 -20.68
C ILE A 63 -7.20 -8.86 -21.45
N ALA A 64 -5.95 -9.30 -21.33
CA ALA A 64 -4.82 -8.68 -22.03
C ALA A 64 -4.96 -8.78 -23.56
N GLU A 65 -5.49 -9.90 -24.05
CA GLU A 65 -5.73 -10.12 -25.48
C GLU A 65 -7.05 -9.50 -25.98
N GLY A 66 -8.01 -9.25 -25.07
CA GLY A 66 -9.37 -8.86 -25.39
C GLY A 66 -9.55 -7.43 -25.90
N ARG A 67 -8.53 -6.58 -25.79
CA ARG A 67 -8.55 -5.19 -26.31
C ARG A 67 -7.16 -4.66 -26.58
N ASP A 68 -7.08 -3.57 -27.36
CA ASP A 68 -5.85 -2.77 -27.49
C ASP A 68 -5.61 -1.94 -26.23
N TRP A 69 -4.49 -2.18 -25.56
CA TRP A 69 -4.05 -1.46 -24.34
C TRP A 69 -3.05 -0.35 -24.62
N THR A 70 -2.58 -0.17 -25.86
CA THR A 70 -1.59 0.85 -26.23
C THR A 70 -2.00 2.29 -25.88
N PRO A 71 -3.30 2.68 -25.88
CA PRO A 71 -3.71 4.02 -25.46
C PRO A 71 -3.55 4.30 -23.95
N PHE A 72 -3.28 3.27 -23.13
CA PHE A 72 -3.21 3.42 -21.69
C PHE A 72 -1.75 3.42 -21.21
N PRO A 73 -1.39 4.30 -20.25
CA PRO A 73 -0.05 4.29 -19.63
C PRO A 73 0.27 2.94 -18.99
N GLN A 74 1.52 2.49 -19.18
CA GLN A 74 1.99 1.19 -18.69
C GLN A 74 1.82 1.01 -17.18
N ASP A 75 2.04 2.06 -16.40
CA ASP A 75 1.90 2.08 -14.95
C ASP A 75 0.45 1.90 -14.47
N GLN A 76 -0.55 2.08 -15.36
CA GLN A 76 -1.97 1.93 -15.02
C GLN A 76 -2.51 0.54 -15.38
N LEU A 77 -1.81 -0.26 -16.18
CA LEU A 77 -2.35 -1.49 -16.78
C LEU A 77 -2.78 -2.52 -15.74
N THR A 78 -2.00 -2.75 -14.70
CA THR A 78 -2.36 -3.68 -13.60
C THR A 78 -3.71 -3.30 -13.00
N ILE A 79 -3.94 -2.02 -12.74
CA ILE A 79 -5.18 -1.51 -12.14
C ILE A 79 -6.33 -1.65 -13.13
N LEU A 80 -6.14 -1.23 -14.39
CA LEU A 80 -7.19 -1.23 -15.40
C LEU A 80 -7.63 -2.65 -15.77
N GLN A 81 -6.70 -3.58 -15.95
CA GLN A 81 -7.02 -4.99 -16.21
C GLN A 81 -7.74 -5.64 -15.02
N ARG A 82 -7.35 -5.30 -13.80
CA ARG A 82 -8.08 -5.75 -12.59
C ARG A 82 -9.48 -5.17 -12.50
N LEU A 83 -9.66 -3.94 -12.94
CA LEU A 83 -10.99 -3.33 -13.01
C LEU A 83 -11.89 -4.09 -14.01
N VAL A 84 -11.38 -4.44 -15.19
CA VAL A 84 -12.09 -5.29 -16.16
C VAL A 84 -12.40 -6.66 -15.57
N HIS A 85 -11.42 -7.32 -14.93
CA HIS A 85 -11.63 -8.60 -14.26
C HIS A 85 -12.74 -8.54 -13.21
N THR A 86 -12.80 -7.44 -12.42
CA THR A 86 -13.78 -7.25 -11.36
C THR A 86 -15.17 -6.92 -11.87
N SER A 87 -15.27 -6.16 -12.97
CA SER A 87 -16.55 -5.68 -13.52
C SER A 87 -17.13 -6.58 -14.62
N GLY A 88 -16.30 -7.42 -15.27
CA GLY A 88 -16.66 -8.14 -16.48
C GLY A 88 -16.90 -7.22 -17.68
N ASP A 89 -16.39 -5.99 -17.65
CA ASP A 89 -16.73 -4.93 -18.58
C ASP A 89 -15.47 -4.19 -19.06
N PHE A 90 -15.13 -4.34 -20.33
CA PHE A 90 -13.99 -3.66 -20.94
C PHE A 90 -14.17 -2.15 -21.05
N ASP A 91 -15.40 -1.64 -21.07
CA ASP A 91 -15.67 -0.20 -21.16
C ASP A 91 -15.49 0.52 -19.82
N ALA A 92 -15.37 -0.23 -18.72
CA ALA A 92 -15.14 0.32 -17.40
C ALA A 92 -13.88 1.21 -17.33
N VAL A 93 -12.85 0.89 -18.12
CA VAL A 93 -11.58 1.62 -18.13
C VAL A 93 -11.64 2.96 -18.84
N ASN A 94 -12.60 3.15 -19.77
CA ASN A 94 -12.69 4.36 -20.60
C ASN A 94 -13.05 5.60 -19.77
N ASP A 95 -13.72 5.42 -18.65
CA ASP A 95 -14.14 6.49 -17.74
C ASP A 95 -13.14 6.76 -16.63
N MET A 96 -12.11 5.92 -16.47
CA MET A 96 -11.13 6.06 -15.40
C MET A 96 -10.29 7.33 -15.54
N TYR A 97 -9.96 7.93 -14.42
CA TYR A 97 -9.11 9.11 -14.33
C TYR A 97 -8.05 8.91 -13.25
N PHE A 98 -6.82 9.10 -13.64
CA PHE A 98 -5.66 9.12 -12.77
C PHE A 98 -5.04 10.52 -12.81
N SER A 99 -4.83 11.14 -11.66
CA SER A 99 -4.02 12.37 -11.65
C SER A 99 -2.55 12.03 -12.01
N PRO A 100 -1.78 12.97 -12.54
CA PRO A 100 -0.37 12.71 -12.85
C PRO A 100 0.37 12.09 -11.66
N GLY A 101 1.07 10.98 -11.89
CA GLY A 101 1.81 10.25 -10.87
C GLY A 101 0.98 9.59 -9.75
N ALA A 102 -0.34 9.43 -9.94
CA ALA A 102 -1.22 8.87 -8.90
C ALA A 102 -0.87 7.43 -8.53
N VAL A 103 -0.50 6.59 -9.51
CA VAL A 103 -0.12 5.19 -9.29
C VAL A 103 1.14 5.11 -8.44
N ASP A 104 2.21 5.80 -8.86
CA ASP A 104 3.48 5.84 -8.15
C ASP A 104 3.33 6.45 -6.73
N SER A 105 2.53 7.53 -6.59
CA SER A 105 2.19 8.10 -5.27
C SER A 105 1.43 7.10 -4.40
N GLY A 106 0.51 6.34 -4.99
CA GLY A 106 -0.26 5.30 -4.29
C GLY A 106 0.62 4.16 -3.79
N ILE A 107 1.51 3.65 -4.63
CA ILE A 107 2.47 2.60 -4.27
C ILE A 107 3.36 3.07 -3.12
N ARG A 108 3.98 4.24 -3.24
CA ARG A 108 4.81 4.82 -2.16
C ARG A 108 4.02 5.05 -0.88
N ALA A 109 2.77 5.51 -0.99
CA ALA A 109 1.91 5.74 0.16
C ALA A 109 1.60 4.43 0.91
N LEU A 110 1.23 3.37 0.20
CA LEU A 110 0.97 2.06 0.79
C LEU A 110 2.19 1.50 1.51
N LEU A 111 3.38 1.66 0.92
CA LEU A 111 4.63 1.18 1.52
C LEU A 111 5.07 2.01 2.73
N ARG A 112 4.76 3.31 2.76
CA ARG A 112 5.16 4.24 3.83
C ARG A 112 4.16 4.30 4.96
N CYS A 113 2.89 4.61 4.66
CA CYS A 113 1.85 4.87 5.66
C CYS A 113 1.31 3.57 6.28
N LYS A 114 1.35 2.48 5.51
CA LYS A 114 0.85 1.16 5.94
C LYS A 114 -0.61 1.21 6.43
N ARG A 115 -1.42 2.13 5.87
CA ARG A 115 -2.80 2.34 6.33
C ARG A 115 -3.75 2.73 5.20
N ILE A 116 -4.92 2.08 5.20
CA ILE A 116 -6.01 2.36 4.28
C ILE A 116 -7.28 2.70 5.08
N LEU A 117 -7.85 3.86 4.79
CA LEU A 117 -9.17 4.31 5.28
C LEU A 117 -10.21 4.01 4.22
N THR A 118 -11.30 3.32 4.59
CA THR A 118 -12.42 3.03 3.69
C THR A 118 -13.72 3.67 4.18
N ASP A 119 -14.61 4.01 3.25
CA ASP A 119 -15.93 4.61 3.56
C ASP A 119 -16.92 3.58 4.11
N VAL A 120 -16.85 2.32 3.63
CA VAL A 120 -17.72 1.22 4.04
C VAL A 120 -16.94 -0.08 4.20
N THR A 121 -17.48 -0.99 5.02
CA THR A 121 -16.86 -2.31 5.25
C THR A 121 -16.79 -3.18 4.00
N MET A 122 -17.68 -2.97 3.01
CA MET A 122 -17.63 -3.71 1.75
C MET A 122 -16.34 -3.40 0.97
N VAL A 123 -15.84 -2.17 0.95
CA VAL A 123 -14.53 -1.84 0.36
C VAL A 123 -13.43 -2.54 1.16
N GLN A 124 -13.46 -2.43 2.48
CA GLN A 124 -12.47 -3.03 3.37
C GLN A 124 -12.35 -4.54 3.18
N THR A 125 -13.48 -5.26 3.14
CA THR A 125 -13.51 -6.72 2.95
C THR A 125 -13.15 -7.16 1.53
N GLY A 126 -13.25 -6.27 0.54
CA GLY A 126 -12.81 -6.51 -0.83
C GLY A 126 -11.28 -6.45 -1.02
N LEU A 127 -10.53 -5.99 -0.02
CA LEU A 127 -9.07 -5.96 -0.07
C LEU A 127 -8.49 -7.36 0.13
N LYS A 128 -7.51 -7.74 -0.68
CA LYS A 128 -6.86 -9.05 -0.59
C LYS A 128 -6.06 -9.15 0.71
N ARG A 129 -6.56 -9.94 1.64
CA ARG A 129 -5.98 -10.13 2.98
C ARG A 129 -4.51 -10.55 2.93
N ALA A 130 -4.16 -11.49 2.05
CA ALA A 130 -2.77 -11.93 1.89
C ALA A 130 -1.81 -10.80 1.51
N LEU A 131 -2.25 -9.83 0.66
CA LEU A 131 -1.44 -8.65 0.31
C LEU A 131 -1.31 -7.67 1.48
N LEU A 132 -2.39 -7.47 2.24
CA LEU A 132 -2.36 -6.62 3.44
C LEU A 132 -1.37 -7.17 4.48
N GLU A 133 -1.42 -8.48 4.73
CA GLU A 133 -0.52 -9.17 5.67
C GLU A 133 0.94 -9.11 5.20
N GLU A 134 1.20 -9.44 3.92
CA GLU A 134 2.56 -9.43 3.35
C GLU A 134 3.19 -8.04 3.37
N LEU A 135 2.42 -7.01 3.03
CA LEU A 135 2.89 -5.63 3.03
C LEU A 135 2.82 -4.97 4.43
N GLY A 136 2.20 -5.61 5.42
CA GLY A 136 2.00 -5.07 6.76
C GLY A 136 1.11 -3.82 6.76
N ILE A 137 0.02 -3.85 5.99
CA ILE A 137 -0.91 -2.71 5.83
C ILE A 137 -2.14 -2.93 6.70
N ASP A 138 -2.45 -1.95 7.54
CA ASP A 138 -3.67 -1.90 8.34
C ASP A 138 -4.81 -1.23 7.56
N THR A 139 -6.03 -1.69 7.82
CA THR A 139 -7.24 -1.09 7.26
C THR A 139 -8.16 -0.58 8.35
N TRP A 140 -8.83 0.54 8.10
CA TRP A 140 -9.80 1.09 9.05
C TRP A 140 -11.06 1.56 8.33
N CYS A 141 -12.22 1.21 8.90
CA CYS A 141 -13.54 1.65 8.47
C CYS A 141 -14.37 1.99 9.71
N GLY A 142 -14.66 3.26 9.90
CA GLY A 142 -15.40 3.73 11.08
C GLY A 142 -16.91 3.79 10.91
N VAL A 143 -17.48 3.29 9.79
CA VAL A 143 -18.91 3.49 9.45
C VAL A 143 -19.89 2.93 10.48
N HIS A 144 -19.47 1.92 11.26
CA HIS A 144 -20.27 1.28 12.30
C HIS A 144 -19.89 1.69 13.72
N ASP A 145 -18.86 2.53 13.87
CA ASP A 145 -18.43 2.98 15.20
C ASP A 145 -19.48 3.88 15.84
N ARG A 146 -19.65 3.76 17.15
CA ARG A 146 -20.58 4.58 17.92
C ARG A 146 -20.30 6.08 17.76
N GLU A 147 -19.04 6.46 17.83
CA GLU A 147 -18.62 7.86 17.69
C GLU A 147 -18.91 8.41 16.31
N THR A 148 -18.86 7.56 15.25
CA THR A 148 -19.27 7.95 13.90
C THR A 148 -20.78 8.21 13.82
N HIS A 149 -21.60 7.42 14.51
CA HIS A 149 -23.03 7.66 14.60
C HIS A 149 -23.33 8.99 15.30
N LEU A 150 -22.71 9.25 16.44
CA LEU A 150 -22.87 10.51 17.18
C LEU A 150 -22.43 11.70 16.33
N MET A 151 -21.31 11.61 15.63
CA MET A 151 -20.83 12.66 14.72
C MET A 151 -21.80 12.87 13.55
N SER A 152 -22.32 11.80 12.96
CA SER A 152 -23.31 11.84 11.88
C SER A 152 -24.56 12.62 12.31
N GLU A 153 -25.10 12.32 13.49
CA GLU A 153 -26.26 13.02 14.07
C GLU A 153 -25.94 14.48 14.41
N GLN A 154 -24.84 14.74 15.07
CA GLN A 154 -24.40 16.08 15.50
C GLN A 154 -24.25 17.05 14.33
N TYR A 155 -23.68 16.59 13.22
CA TYR A 155 -23.38 17.44 12.06
C TYR A 155 -24.38 17.30 10.92
N GLY A 156 -25.39 16.43 11.03
CA GLY A 156 -26.37 16.20 9.97
C GLY A 156 -25.76 15.65 8.68
N ILE A 157 -24.69 14.83 8.77
CA ILE A 157 -23.99 14.22 7.64
C ILE A 157 -24.19 12.70 7.66
N THR A 158 -23.93 12.05 6.52
CA THR A 158 -24.03 10.57 6.47
C THR A 158 -22.96 9.90 7.32
N ARG A 159 -23.20 8.66 7.76
CA ARG A 159 -22.21 7.87 8.51
C ARG A 159 -20.90 7.66 7.74
N SER A 160 -20.98 7.44 6.41
CA SER A 160 -19.78 7.33 5.57
C SER A 160 -18.99 8.64 5.56
N ALA A 161 -19.64 9.80 5.44
CA ALA A 161 -18.97 11.11 5.55
C ALA A 161 -18.35 11.32 6.95
N ALA A 162 -19.10 10.99 8.01
CA ALA A 162 -18.60 11.07 9.39
C ALA A 162 -17.41 10.11 9.62
N GLY A 163 -17.42 8.90 9.03
CA GLY A 163 -16.32 7.97 9.06
C GLY A 163 -15.04 8.52 8.41
N ILE A 164 -15.16 9.20 7.26
CA ILE A 164 -14.03 9.88 6.62
C ILE A 164 -13.47 10.99 7.52
N ARG A 165 -14.33 11.82 8.13
CA ARG A 165 -13.89 12.88 9.06
C ARG A 165 -13.16 12.32 10.26
N ARG A 166 -13.67 11.28 10.90
CA ARG A 166 -13.00 10.60 12.00
C ARG A 166 -11.68 9.95 11.59
N GLY A 167 -11.63 9.39 10.38
CA GLY A 167 -10.38 8.87 9.81
C GLY A 167 -9.33 9.97 9.67
N TRP A 168 -9.70 11.16 9.20
CA TRP A 168 -8.84 12.34 9.17
C TRP A 168 -8.34 12.74 10.55
N GLU A 169 -9.24 12.88 11.53
CA GLU A 169 -8.88 13.21 12.91
C GLU A 169 -7.92 12.19 13.53
N LYS A 170 -8.10 10.91 13.22
CA LYS A 170 -7.32 9.81 13.78
C LYS A 170 -5.95 9.65 13.14
N PHE A 171 -5.85 9.83 11.82
CA PHE A 171 -4.67 9.45 11.04
C PHE A 171 -3.96 10.63 10.38
N GLY A 172 -4.57 11.82 10.37
CA GLY A 172 -4.00 12.97 9.68
C GLY A 172 -3.74 12.68 8.21
N ASN A 173 -2.54 13.02 7.75
CA ASN A 173 -2.13 12.88 6.34
C ASN A 173 -1.56 11.49 5.99
N ASP A 174 -1.24 10.64 6.97
CA ASP A 174 -0.56 9.37 6.74
C ASP A 174 -1.55 8.24 6.47
N VAL A 175 -2.30 8.38 5.38
CA VAL A 175 -3.36 7.45 4.99
C VAL A 175 -3.62 7.47 3.49
N VAL A 176 -3.95 6.30 2.93
CA VAL A 176 -4.60 6.15 1.63
C VAL A 176 -6.10 6.03 1.86
N VAL A 177 -6.90 6.83 1.15
CA VAL A 177 -8.35 6.85 1.28
C VAL A 177 -8.98 6.13 0.10
N SER A 178 -9.85 5.15 0.37
CA SER A 178 -10.57 4.39 -0.65
C SER A 178 -12.09 4.46 -0.40
N ILE A 179 -12.79 5.15 -1.29
CA ILE A 179 -14.24 5.41 -1.23
C ILE A 179 -14.90 4.69 -2.40
N GLY A 180 -15.77 3.73 -2.10
CA GLY A 180 -16.40 2.88 -3.11
C GLY A 180 -17.93 2.87 -3.08
N ASP A 181 -18.56 3.48 -2.06
CA ASP A 181 -19.99 3.42 -1.92
C ASP A 181 -20.64 4.82 -1.91
N ALA A 182 -20.21 5.70 -0.99
CA ALA A 182 -20.92 6.92 -0.70
C ALA A 182 -20.37 8.16 -1.40
N PRO A 183 -21.11 8.80 -2.32
CA PRO A 183 -20.75 10.10 -2.88
C PRO A 183 -20.52 11.17 -1.80
N THR A 184 -21.26 11.11 -0.70
CA THR A 184 -21.11 12.00 0.45
C THR A 184 -19.77 11.85 1.18
N ALA A 185 -19.16 10.68 1.12
CA ALA A 185 -17.79 10.45 1.63
C ALA A 185 -16.75 11.17 0.77
N ILE A 186 -16.91 11.19 -0.57
CA ILE A 186 -16.07 12.02 -1.46
C ILE A 186 -16.25 13.49 -1.16
N ALA A 187 -17.51 13.95 -1.04
CA ALA A 187 -17.82 15.36 -0.75
C ALA A 187 -17.12 15.81 0.54
N GLU A 188 -17.20 15.01 1.60
CA GLU A 188 -16.54 15.31 2.86
C GLU A 188 -15.01 15.28 2.75
N ALA A 189 -14.43 14.27 2.10
CA ALA A 189 -12.99 14.21 1.86
C ALA A 189 -12.50 15.45 1.10
N THR A 190 -13.19 15.83 0.02
CA THR A 190 -12.84 16.99 -0.80
C THR A 190 -12.98 18.30 0.01
N ARG A 191 -14.02 18.44 0.85
CA ARG A 191 -14.19 19.57 1.77
C ARG A 191 -13.04 19.66 2.76
N LEU A 192 -12.66 18.55 3.41
CA LEU A 192 -11.54 18.51 4.35
C LEU A 192 -10.21 18.89 3.68
N ILE A 193 -9.99 18.46 2.44
CA ILE A 193 -8.78 18.81 1.66
C ILE A 193 -8.75 20.31 1.36
N ARG A 194 -9.87 20.89 0.91
CA ARG A 194 -9.95 22.30 0.50
C ARG A 194 -9.94 23.24 1.69
N ASP A 195 -10.81 22.97 2.68
CA ASP A 195 -11.14 23.92 3.75
C ASP A 195 -10.30 23.71 5.00
N HIS A 196 -9.83 22.49 5.27
CA HIS A 196 -9.07 22.13 6.48
C HIS A 196 -7.63 21.71 6.21
N GLY A 197 -7.19 21.81 4.97
CA GLY A 197 -5.78 21.51 4.64
C GLY A 197 -5.39 20.04 4.74
N TRP A 198 -6.36 19.11 4.75
CA TRP A 198 -6.05 17.69 4.76
C TRP A 198 -5.27 17.29 3.50
N ARG A 199 -4.23 16.48 3.66
CA ARG A 199 -3.36 16.03 2.56
C ARG A 199 -3.14 14.52 2.65
N PRO A 200 -4.20 13.69 2.46
CA PRO A 200 -4.02 12.24 2.37
C PRO A 200 -3.08 11.91 1.21
N GLN A 201 -2.38 10.81 1.32
CA GLN A 201 -1.35 10.44 0.37
C GLN A 201 -1.91 10.01 -1.00
N LEU A 202 -3.13 9.49 -1.02
CA LEU A 202 -3.92 9.19 -2.21
C LEU A 202 -5.40 9.17 -1.85
N VAL A 203 -6.26 9.65 -2.73
CA VAL A 203 -7.72 9.46 -2.65
C VAL A 203 -8.18 8.66 -3.86
N ILE A 204 -8.78 7.49 -3.59
CA ILE A 204 -9.49 6.66 -4.57
C ILE A 204 -10.98 6.89 -4.35
N GLY A 205 -11.67 7.46 -5.34
CA GLY A 205 -13.09 7.81 -5.24
C GLY A 205 -13.88 7.22 -6.39
N LEU A 206 -14.48 6.05 -6.19
CA LEU A 206 -15.18 5.26 -7.21
C LEU A 206 -16.60 4.84 -6.76
N PRO A 207 -17.39 5.70 -6.08
CA PRO A 207 -18.73 5.31 -5.69
C PRO A 207 -19.63 5.09 -6.91
N VAL A 208 -20.65 4.25 -6.74
CA VAL A 208 -21.73 4.06 -7.69
C VAL A 208 -22.95 4.88 -7.24
N GLY A 209 -23.71 5.44 -8.18
CA GLY A 209 -24.95 6.10 -7.82
C GLY A 209 -25.45 7.10 -8.85
N PHE A 210 -26.62 7.66 -8.56
CA PHE A 210 -27.32 8.58 -9.48
C PHE A 210 -27.55 9.97 -8.86
N VAL A 211 -27.44 10.10 -7.52
CA VAL A 211 -27.66 11.36 -6.81
C VAL A 211 -26.32 11.90 -6.30
N GLY A 212 -25.85 13.01 -6.85
CA GLY A 212 -24.61 13.67 -6.47
C GLY A 212 -23.31 12.93 -6.83
N THR A 213 -23.40 11.73 -7.42
CA THR A 213 -22.23 10.88 -7.70
C THR A 213 -21.32 11.48 -8.77
N ARG A 214 -21.92 11.99 -9.86
CA ARG A 214 -21.14 12.61 -10.96
C ARG A 214 -20.43 13.87 -10.48
N GLU A 215 -21.16 14.68 -9.73
CA GLU A 215 -20.73 15.98 -9.21
C GLU A 215 -19.56 15.80 -8.23
N THR A 216 -19.69 14.89 -7.28
CA THR A 216 -18.62 14.65 -6.27
C THR A 216 -17.36 14.04 -6.88
N LYS A 217 -17.50 13.14 -7.85
CA LYS A 217 -16.35 12.62 -8.61
C LYS A 217 -15.65 13.72 -9.43
N GLU A 218 -16.43 14.59 -10.07
CA GLU A 218 -15.86 15.72 -10.80
C GLU A 218 -15.17 16.71 -9.87
N ASP A 219 -15.73 16.96 -8.68
CA ASP A 219 -15.11 17.77 -7.65
C ASP A 219 -13.78 17.14 -7.16
N LEU A 220 -13.76 15.83 -6.95
CA LEU A 220 -12.51 15.12 -6.63
C LEU A 220 -11.52 15.23 -7.80
N ARG A 221 -11.97 15.06 -9.03
CA ARG A 221 -11.11 15.17 -10.22
C ARG A 221 -10.43 16.54 -10.31
N ARG A 222 -11.12 17.61 -9.89
CA ARG A 222 -10.59 18.99 -9.85
C ARG A 222 -9.79 19.31 -8.60
N CYS A 223 -9.73 18.44 -7.62
CA CYS A 223 -9.01 18.63 -6.36
C CYS A 223 -7.50 18.42 -6.56
N LEU A 224 -6.78 19.48 -6.98
CA LEU A 224 -5.36 19.38 -7.38
C LEU A 224 -4.38 19.21 -6.22
N GLN A 225 -4.83 19.35 -4.98
CA GLN A 225 -3.99 19.36 -3.78
C GLN A 225 -3.47 17.98 -3.37
N VAL A 226 -4.06 16.90 -3.91
CA VAL A 226 -3.71 15.52 -3.55
C VAL A 226 -3.69 14.60 -4.78
N PRO A 227 -2.87 13.53 -4.79
CA PRO A 227 -2.98 12.46 -5.77
C PRO A 227 -4.35 11.81 -5.69
N ARG A 228 -4.94 11.47 -6.83
CA ARG A 228 -6.30 10.92 -6.87
C ARG A 228 -6.55 10.01 -8.05
N ILE A 229 -7.38 8.98 -7.82
CA ILE A 229 -7.91 8.06 -8.82
C ILE A 229 -9.43 8.09 -8.69
N THR A 230 -10.14 8.34 -9.77
CA THR A 230 -11.60 8.37 -9.82
C THR A 230 -12.10 7.94 -11.22
N ASN A 231 -13.38 8.07 -11.49
CA ASN A 231 -13.92 7.87 -12.82
C ASN A 231 -15.02 8.88 -13.12
N ARG A 232 -15.45 8.94 -14.37
CA ARG A 232 -16.59 9.77 -14.78
C ARG A 232 -17.90 8.99 -14.64
N GLY A 233 -18.99 9.72 -14.59
CA GLY A 233 -20.33 9.13 -14.65
C GLY A 233 -20.79 8.50 -13.34
N THR A 234 -21.74 7.57 -13.45
CA THR A 234 -22.46 6.96 -12.33
C THR A 234 -21.93 5.58 -11.95
N ARG A 235 -21.13 4.96 -12.83
CA ARG A 235 -20.56 3.61 -12.63
C ARG A 235 -19.50 3.64 -11.55
N GLY A 236 -19.31 2.51 -10.88
CA GLY A 236 -18.36 2.37 -9.79
C GLY A 236 -18.81 1.29 -8.81
N GLY A 237 -18.49 1.49 -7.54
CA GLY A 237 -18.90 0.62 -6.45
C GLY A 237 -17.72 0.13 -5.61
N SER A 238 -18.03 -0.43 -4.45
CA SER A 238 -17.03 -0.99 -3.52
C SER A 238 -16.06 -1.98 -4.20
N PRO A 239 -16.51 -2.88 -5.11
CA PRO A 239 -15.60 -3.76 -5.84
C PRO A 239 -14.58 -3.01 -6.70
N TRP A 240 -14.98 -1.89 -7.34
CA TRP A 240 -14.07 -1.08 -8.15
C TRP A 240 -13.00 -0.42 -7.28
N ALA A 241 -13.40 0.19 -6.17
CA ALA A 241 -12.46 0.83 -5.24
C ALA A 241 -11.47 -0.18 -4.65
N ALA A 242 -11.97 -1.36 -4.23
CA ALA A 242 -11.12 -2.44 -3.74
C ALA A 242 -10.18 -2.98 -4.82
N SER A 243 -10.63 -3.10 -6.08
CA SER A 243 -9.78 -3.59 -7.18
C SER A 243 -8.62 -2.66 -7.49
N VAL A 244 -8.83 -1.34 -7.42
CA VAL A 244 -7.76 -0.33 -7.59
C VAL A 244 -6.72 -0.46 -6.47
N VAL A 245 -7.15 -0.56 -5.22
CA VAL A 245 -6.23 -0.76 -4.08
C VAL A 245 -5.45 -2.07 -4.22
N ASN A 246 -6.14 -3.16 -4.58
CA ASN A 246 -5.50 -4.47 -4.80
C ASN A 246 -4.46 -4.40 -5.94
N GLY A 247 -4.73 -3.66 -7.01
CA GLY A 247 -3.78 -3.41 -8.10
C GLY A 247 -2.52 -2.69 -7.61
N LEU A 248 -2.69 -1.60 -6.87
CA LEU A 248 -1.58 -0.86 -6.26
C LEU A 248 -0.76 -1.71 -5.28
N MET A 249 -1.39 -2.58 -4.48
CA MET A 249 -0.69 -3.50 -3.57
C MET A 249 0.11 -4.55 -4.32
N ILE A 250 -0.40 -5.07 -5.45
CA ILE A 250 0.32 -6.02 -6.30
C ILE A 250 1.55 -5.35 -6.91
N ASP A 251 1.40 -4.16 -7.47
CA ASP A 251 2.53 -3.43 -8.05
C ASP A 251 3.58 -3.07 -6.98
N ALA A 252 3.14 -2.70 -5.77
CA ALA A 252 4.02 -2.47 -4.64
C ALA A 252 4.82 -3.73 -4.26
N LEU A 253 4.16 -4.88 -4.17
CA LEU A 253 4.80 -6.15 -3.82
C LEU A 253 5.78 -6.60 -4.91
N ASN A 254 5.37 -6.53 -6.19
CA ASN A 254 6.22 -6.87 -7.32
C ASN A 254 7.45 -5.96 -7.41
N GLY A 255 7.28 -4.66 -7.13
CA GLY A 255 8.39 -3.70 -7.07
C GLY A 255 9.40 -4.03 -5.98
N LEU A 256 8.93 -4.37 -4.76
CA LEU A 256 9.80 -4.80 -3.66
C LEU A 256 10.55 -6.09 -3.98
N ALA A 257 9.88 -7.07 -4.57
CA ALA A 257 10.51 -8.33 -4.97
C ALA A 257 11.58 -8.13 -6.05
N ALA A 258 11.31 -7.28 -7.04
CA ALA A 258 12.27 -6.94 -8.09
C ALA A 258 13.49 -6.19 -7.54
N GLN A 259 13.27 -5.23 -6.63
CA GLN A 259 14.35 -4.50 -5.98
C GLN A 259 15.27 -5.43 -5.20
N GLN A 260 14.72 -6.34 -4.38
CA GLN A 260 15.51 -7.31 -3.62
C GLN A 260 16.29 -8.26 -4.51
N ALA A 261 15.67 -8.73 -5.61
CA ALA A 261 16.38 -9.58 -6.57
C ALA A 261 17.57 -8.85 -7.21
N SER A 262 17.42 -7.57 -7.55
CA SER A 262 18.53 -6.74 -8.06
C SER A 262 19.64 -6.53 -7.04
N GLU A 263 19.30 -6.26 -5.78
CA GLU A 263 20.27 -6.08 -4.70
C GLU A 263 21.06 -7.35 -4.45
N GLN A 264 20.40 -8.52 -4.40
CA GLN A 264 21.05 -9.83 -4.24
C GLN A 264 21.98 -10.17 -5.43
N ALA A 265 21.55 -9.87 -6.65
CA ALA A 265 22.38 -10.08 -7.84
C ALA A 265 23.63 -9.19 -7.83
N ALA A 266 23.50 -7.94 -7.39
CA ALA A 266 24.63 -7.01 -7.27
C ALA A 266 25.62 -7.46 -6.17
N GLU A 267 25.12 -7.96 -5.03
CA GLU A 267 25.94 -8.48 -3.94
C GLU A 267 26.73 -9.72 -4.37
N GLN A 268 26.09 -10.67 -5.07
CA GLN A 268 26.75 -11.85 -5.63
C GLN A 268 27.81 -11.51 -6.66
N ALA A 269 27.59 -10.48 -7.49
CA ALA A 269 28.58 -10.04 -8.48
C ALA A 269 29.78 -9.31 -7.85
N ALA A 270 29.62 -8.74 -6.66
CA ALA A 270 30.68 -8.05 -5.93
C ALA A 270 31.56 -9.00 -5.07
N GLU A 271 31.14 -10.26 -4.89
CA GLU A 271 31.91 -11.25 -4.11
C GLU A 271 33.16 -11.66 -4.91
N PRO A 272 34.40 -11.41 -4.40
CA PRO A 272 35.59 -11.74 -5.14
C PRO A 272 35.69 -13.27 -5.31
N ALA A 273 35.97 -13.71 -6.56
CA ALA A 273 36.19 -15.11 -6.88
C ALA A 273 37.20 -15.73 -5.87
N ALA A 274 36.77 -16.75 -5.16
CA ALA A 274 37.62 -17.45 -4.19
C ALA A 274 38.93 -17.86 -4.88
N VAL A 275 40.03 -17.28 -4.41
CA VAL A 275 41.39 -17.66 -4.89
C VAL A 275 41.56 -19.11 -4.62
N PRO A 276 41.87 -19.97 -5.63
CA PRO A 276 42.13 -21.36 -5.41
C PRO A 276 43.32 -21.47 -4.44
N ARG A 277 43.20 -22.21 -3.34
CA ARG A 277 44.31 -22.56 -2.49
C ARG A 277 45.21 -23.46 -3.32
N GLU A 278 46.38 -22.96 -3.71
CA GLU A 278 47.45 -23.83 -4.23
C GLU A 278 47.83 -24.82 -3.12
N ASP A 279 47.54 -26.08 -3.34
CA ASP A 279 48.07 -27.18 -2.51
C ASP A 279 49.60 -27.16 -2.62
N VAL A 280 50.23 -26.58 -1.60
CA VAL A 280 51.69 -26.73 -1.43
C VAL A 280 51.93 -28.17 -0.93
N ALA A 281 52.08 -29.08 -1.88
CA ALA A 281 52.66 -30.39 -1.62
C ALA A 281 54.18 -30.22 -1.46
N GLY A 282 54.67 -30.43 -0.25
CA GLY A 282 56.06 -30.52 0.13
C GLY A 282 56.24 -31.64 1.11
#